data_c7fdc8df36a2a5e31d66d8bc836da47f
#
_entry.id   c7fdc8df36a2a5e31d66d8bc836da47f
#
_cell.length_a   1.000
_cell.length_b   1.000
_cell.length_c   1.000
_cell.angle_alpha   90.00
_cell.angle_beta   90.00
_cell.angle_gamma   90.00
#
_symmetry.space_group_name_H-M   'P 1'
#
loop_
_entity.id
_entity.type
_entity.pdbx_description
1 polymer ?
#
loop_
_entity_poly.entity_id
_entity_poly.type
_entity_poly.pdbx_seq_one_letter_code
_entity_poly.pdbx_strand_id
1 'polypeptide(L)'
;AEILAEEMKSIGIADARVEDNCYVYGTIPATKGYEDKTRIGFIAHLDTAPDFCGEHVNPQIHEDYDGGEIVLGNSGKILSPGQFPHLRALKGRTLITTDGTTLLGADDKAGIAEIMTLAEELIHSTEPHGQVSIGFTPDEEVGSGAAEFDIPGFGAQFAYTVDGGCENEIVYENFNACGAEFEINGFNIHPGESKNTMINAALLAMEINSMLPSAETPAHTEQYEGFYHLTEMEGTVERAKLQYIVRDHSGTHFESRQE
;
A
#
# COMPACT_ATOMS: atom_id res chain seq x y z
N ALA A 1 -0.04 16.14 5.45
CA ALA A 1 1.11 16.78 4.80
C ALA A 1 1.60 18.02 5.58
N GLU A 2 0.79 19.07 5.72
CA GLU A 2 1.22 20.35 6.34
C GLU A 2 1.72 20.19 7.80
N ILE A 3 0.96 19.48 8.64
CA ILE A 3 1.35 19.20 10.04
C ILE A 3 2.72 18.50 10.09
N LEU A 4 2.93 17.53 9.22
CA LEU A 4 4.16 16.76 9.16
C LEU A 4 5.36 17.63 8.73
N ALA A 5 5.17 18.50 7.73
CA ALA A 5 6.21 19.43 7.31
C ALA A 5 6.56 20.46 8.40
N GLU A 6 5.59 20.90 9.20
CA GLU A 6 5.82 21.76 10.36
C GLU A 6 6.58 21.01 11.46
N GLU A 7 6.25 19.75 11.71
CA GLU A 7 6.97 18.90 12.66
C GLU A 7 8.41 18.67 12.20
N MET A 8 8.64 18.35 10.93
CA MET A 8 9.97 18.24 10.34
C MET A 8 10.81 19.51 10.57
N LYS A 9 10.23 20.69 10.36
CA LYS A 9 10.89 21.97 10.64
C LYS A 9 11.20 22.15 12.12
N SER A 10 10.30 21.73 13.00
CA SER A 10 10.47 21.86 14.44
C SER A 10 11.63 21.03 15.00
N ILE A 11 11.91 19.87 14.40
CA ILE A 11 13.05 19.03 14.77
C ILE A 11 14.37 19.45 14.09
N GLY A 12 14.32 20.40 13.12
CA GLY A 12 15.52 20.98 12.52
C GLY A 12 15.71 20.74 11.03
N ILE A 13 14.76 20.14 10.33
CA ILE A 13 14.78 19.97 8.85
C ILE A 13 14.27 21.25 8.21
N ALA A 14 15.20 22.20 7.98
CA ALA A 14 14.86 23.56 7.59
C ALA A 14 14.23 23.69 6.19
N ASP A 15 14.52 22.78 5.28
CA ASP A 15 14.01 22.75 3.91
C ASP A 15 12.71 21.94 3.75
N ALA A 16 12.14 21.46 4.86
CA ALA A 16 10.90 20.70 4.82
C ALA A 16 9.79 21.50 4.11
N ARG A 17 9.18 20.86 3.12
CA ARG A 17 8.16 21.47 2.24
C ARG A 17 7.05 20.51 1.90
N VAL A 18 5.90 21.06 1.61
CA VAL A 18 4.75 20.36 1.00
C VAL A 18 4.60 20.85 -0.42
N GLU A 19 4.39 19.95 -1.35
CA GLU A 19 4.03 20.28 -2.72
C GLU A 19 2.50 20.30 -2.91
N ASP A 20 2.02 20.92 -3.98
CA ASP A 20 0.57 21.16 -4.22
C ASP A 20 -0.27 19.87 -4.20
N ASN A 21 0.34 18.73 -4.54
CA ASN A 21 -0.24 17.40 -4.57
C ASN A 21 0.01 16.58 -3.28
N CYS A 22 0.33 17.26 -2.18
CA CYS A 22 0.51 16.69 -0.84
C CYS A 22 1.76 15.82 -0.61
N TYR A 23 2.71 15.76 -1.54
CA TYR A 23 4.02 15.18 -1.22
C TYR A 23 4.76 16.05 -0.22
N VAL A 24 5.44 15.41 0.73
CA VAL A 24 6.26 16.11 1.73
C VAL A 24 7.71 15.70 1.56
N TYR A 25 8.60 16.68 1.49
CA TYR A 25 10.02 16.43 1.35
C TYR A 25 10.83 17.18 2.39
N GLY A 26 11.98 16.63 2.74
CA GLY A 26 12.97 17.31 3.56
C GLY A 26 14.33 16.63 3.47
N THR A 27 15.37 17.36 3.86
CA THR A 27 16.75 16.89 3.75
C THR A 27 17.51 17.14 5.05
N ILE A 28 18.17 16.11 5.54
CA ILE A 28 19.20 16.24 6.59
C ILE A 28 20.55 16.31 5.87
N PRO A 29 21.23 17.46 5.93
CA PRO A 29 22.52 17.62 5.24
C PRO A 29 23.57 16.66 5.79
N ALA A 30 24.52 16.26 4.94
CA ALA A 30 25.68 15.50 5.38
C ALA A 30 26.47 16.26 6.47
N THR A 31 27.04 15.54 7.42
CA THR A 31 27.99 16.10 8.35
C THR A 31 29.27 16.52 7.65
N LYS A 32 29.94 17.54 8.17
CA LYS A 32 31.16 18.09 7.55
C LYS A 32 32.20 17.00 7.29
N GLY A 33 32.62 16.87 6.02
CA GLY A 33 33.57 15.86 5.54
C GLY A 33 32.92 14.55 5.10
N TYR A 34 31.60 14.47 5.07
CA TYR A 34 30.81 13.32 4.60
C TYR A 34 29.93 13.67 3.41
N GLU A 35 30.13 14.81 2.78
CA GLU A 35 29.34 15.31 1.65
C GLU A 35 29.43 14.40 0.41
N ASP A 36 30.54 13.68 0.26
CA ASP A 36 30.77 12.73 -0.84
C ASP A 36 30.25 11.31 -0.54
N LYS A 37 29.67 11.10 0.63
CA LYS A 37 29.08 9.78 0.96
C LYS A 37 27.78 9.57 0.21
N THR A 38 27.42 8.30 0.07
CA THR A 38 26.16 7.90 -0.55
C THR A 38 24.98 8.61 0.10
N ARG A 39 24.17 9.26 -0.73
CA ARG A 39 22.93 9.89 -0.30
C ARG A 39 21.83 8.82 -0.27
N ILE A 40 21.25 8.64 0.88
CA ILE A 40 20.17 7.66 1.08
C ILE A 40 18.85 8.40 1.33
N GLY A 41 17.75 7.74 1.01
CA GLY A 41 16.41 8.25 1.26
C GLY A 41 15.57 7.30 2.09
N PHE A 42 14.58 7.86 2.77
CA PHE A 42 13.51 7.11 3.43
C PHE A 42 12.16 7.64 2.96
N ILE A 43 11.25 6.73 2.69
CA ILE A 43 9.91 7.03 2.14
C ILE A 43 8.87 6.27 2.96
N ALA A 44 7.76 6.91 3.25
CA ALA A 44 6.55 6.32 3.82
C ALA A 44 5.32 7.01 3.25
N HIS A 45 4.12 6.41 3.36
CA HIS A 45 2.92 7.03 2.82
C HIS A 45 2.01 7.65 3.88
N LEU A 46 1.25 8.67 3.45
CA LEU A 46 0.39 9.49 4.32
C LEU A 46 -1.04 8.96 4.41
N ASP A 47 -1.52 8.38 3.34
CA ASP A 47 -2.89 7.91 3.20
C ASP A 47 -3.14 6.59 3.96
N THR A 48 -4.35 6.16 3.97
CA THR A 48 -4.80 4.88 4.52
C THR A 48 -5.76 4.22 3.55
N ALA A 49 -5.85 2.89 3.59
CA ALA A 49 -6.73 2.11 2.74
C ALA A 49 -8.17 2.68 2.73
N PRO A 50 -8.77 2.88 1.54
CA PRO A 50 -10.10 3.48 1.41
C PRO A 50 -11.24 2.54 1.80
N ASP A 51 -10.95 1.27 2.08
CA ASP A 51 -11.95 0.23 2.34
C ASP A 51 -12.72 0.43 3.63
N PHE A 52 -12.18 1.19 4.57
CA PHE A 52 -12.82 1.47 5.85
C PHE A 52 -12.51 2.87 6.36
N CYS A 53 -13.38 3.39 7.24
CA CYS A 53 -13.24 4.74 7.80
C CYS A 53 -11.93 4.92 8.57
N GLY A 54 -11.18 5.97 8.26
CA GLY A 54 -9.96 6.40 8.96
C GLY A 54 -10.13 7.71 9.76
N GLU A 55 -11.37 8.18 9.97
CA GLU A 55 -11.63 9.41 10.71
C GLU A 55 -11.82 9.15 12.21
N HIS A 56 -11.31 10.05 13.04
CA HIS A 56 -11.45 9.98 14.50
C HIS A 56 -10.90 8.68 15.10
N VAL A 57 -9.74 8.24 14.63
CA VAL A 57 -9.07 7.05 15.13
C VAL A 57 -8.84 7.16 16.64
N ASN A 58 -9.25 6.13 17.37
CA ASN A 58 -9.12 6.04 18.82
C ASN A 58 -8.19 4.88 19.21
N PRO A 59 -6.86 5.11 19.28
CA PRO A 59 -5.90 4.05 19.58
C PRO A 59 -6.08 3.50 21.00
N GLN A 60 -5.95 2.17 21.12
CA GLN A 60 -6.01 1.44 22.38
C GLN A 60 -4.66 0.77 22.62
N ILE A 61 -4.04 1.01 23.76
CA ILE A 61 -2.73 0.47 24.12
C ILE A 61 -2.94 -0.75 25.04
N HIS A 62 -2.36 -1.88 24.67
CA HIS A 62 -2.39 -3.13 25.41
C HIS A 62 -0.96 -3.49 25.82
N GLU A 63 -0.58 -3.07 27.03
CA GLU A 63 0.73 -3.40 27.60
C GLU A 63 0.78 -4.89 27.99
N ASP A 64 1.97 -5.50 27.88
CA ASP A 64 2.21 -6.88 28.29
C ASP A 64 1.18 -7.88 27.73
N TYR A 65 0.90 -7.78 26.42
CA TYR A 65 -0.10 -8.62 25.78
C TYR A 65 0.06 -10.10 26.15
N ASP A 66 -1.01 -10.72 26.63
CA ASP A 66 -0.98 -12.07 27.19
C ASP A 66 -1.02 -13.20 26.12
N GLY A 67 -1.27 -12.86 24.85
CA GLY A 67 -1.44 -13.79 23.74
C GLY A 67 -2.88 -14.28 23.55
N GLY A 68 -3.85 -13.69 24.26
CA GLY A 68 -5.27 -13.99 24.21
C GLY A 68 -6.08 -13.16 23.22
N GLU A 69 -7.38 -13.12 23.44
CA GLU A 69 -8.30 -12.29 22.64
C GLU A 69 -8.25 -10.83 23.08
N ILE A 70 -8.29 -9.91 22.09
CA ILE A 70 -8.39 -8.47 22.34
C ILE A 70 -9.78 -8.00 21.91
N VAL A 71 -10.56 -7.49 22.85
CA VAL A 71 -11.85 -6.84 22.56
C VAL A 71 -11.58 -5.40 22.15
N LEU A 72 -12.06 -5.01 20.97
CA LEU A 72 -11.84 -3.68 20.41
C LEU A 72 -12.90 -2.69 20.91
N GLY A 73 -12.56 -1.98 21.99
CA GLY A 73 -13.45 -0.98 22.58
C GLY A 73 -14.85 -1.54 22.86
N ASN A 74 -15.87 -0.80 22.47
CA ASN A 74 -17.28 -1.18 22.60
C ASN A 74 -17.89 -1.63 21.25
N SER A 75 -17.08 -1.88 20.24
CA SER A 75 -17.54 -2.24 18.88
C SER A 75 -18.13 -3.64 18.76
N GLY A 76 -17.87 -4.51 19.73
CA GLY A 76 -18.19 -5.94 19.70
C GLY A 76 -17.24 -6.77 18.81
N LYS A 77 -16.24 -6.15 18.18
CA LYS A 77 -15.21 -6.84 17.40
C LYS A 77 -14.13 -7.40 18.32
N ILE A 78 -13.59 -8.56 17.94
CA ILE A 78 -12.56 -9.26 18.71
C ILE A 78 -11.44 -9.65 17.76
N LEU A 79 -10.20 -9.31 18.13
CA LEU A 79 -9.00 -9.88 17.52
C LEU A 79 -8.68 -11.17 18.25
N SER A 80 -8.86 -12.30 17.57
CA SER A 80 -8.66 -13.62 18.16
C SER A 80 -7.43 -14.31 17.56
N PRO A 81 -6.53 -14.90 18.39
CA PRO A 81 -5.44 -15.72 17.89
C PRO A 81 -5.88 -17.00 17.13
N GLY A 82 -7.17 -17.33 17.19
CA GLY A 82 -7.78 -18.36 16.36
C GLY A 82 -7.96 -17.91 14.92
N GLN A 83 -8.33 -16.66 14.72
CA GLN A 83 -8.50 -16.02 13.41
C GLN A 83 -7.20 -15.42 12.90
N PHE A 84 -6.39 -14.85 13.78
CA PHE A 84 -5.10 -14.19 13.49
C PHE A 84 -3.95 -14.89 14.26
N PRO A 85 -3.42 -16.00 13.74
CA PRO A 85 -2.46 -16.84 14.48
C PRO A 85 -1.17 -16.14 14.89
N HIS A 86 -0.74 -15.11 14.13
CA HIS A 86 0.47 -14.31 14.41
C HIS A 86 0.40 -13.58 15.75
N LEU A 87 -0.79 -13.29 16.27
CA LEU A 87 -0.96 -12.65 17.57
C LEU A 87 -0.29 -13.44 18.70
N ARG A 88 -0.20 -14.76 18.59
CA ARG A 88 0.47 -15.61 19.59
C ARG A 88 1.95 -15.29 19.74
N ALA A 89 2.60 -14.88 18.67
CA ALA A 89 4.01 -14.50 18.67
C ALA A 89 4.27 -13.14 19.31
N LEU A 90 3.22 -12.33 19.50
CA LEU A 90 3.32 -10.98 20.07
C LEU A 90 3.13 -10.95 21.58
N LYS A 91 3.02 -12.10 22.23
CA LYS A 91 2.91 -12.19 23.71
C LYS A 91 4.06 -11.49 24.40
N GLY A 92 3.75 -10.68 25.42
CA GLY A 92 4.71 -9.88 26.18
C GLY A 92 5.10 -8.56 25.50
N ARG A 93 4.52 -8.26 24.31
CA ARG A 93 4.72 -6.97 23.65
C ARG A 93 3.60 -5.98 24.00
N THR A 94 3.89 -4.71 23.83
CA THR A 94 2.84 -3.68 23.82
C THR A 94 2.23 -3.63 22.42
N LEU A 95 0.92 -3.80 22.36
CA LEU A 95 0.16 -3.70 21.10
C LEU A 95 -0.66 -2.43 21.08
N ILE A 96 -0.78 -1.84 19.90
CA ILE A 96 -1.67 -0.71 19.66
C ILE A 96 -2.75 -1.19 18.68
N THR A 97 -4.01 -1.04 19.06
CA THR A 97 -5.17 -1.35 18.21
C THR A 97 -6.07 -0.13 18.07
N THR A 98 -7.03 -0.19 17.17
CA THR A 98 -8.17 0.73 17.19
C THR A 98 -9.24 0.21 18.18
N ASP A 99 -10.26 1.01 18.43
CA ASP A 99 -11.44 0.61 19.20
C ASP A 99 -12.44 -0.22 18.36
N GLY A 100 -12.10 -0.55 17.13
CA GLY A 100 -12.92 -1.34 16.20
C GLY A 100 -13.94 -0.54 15.39
N THR A 101 -13.99 0.78 15.53
CA THR A 101 -14.86 1.67 14.75
C THR A 101 -14.20 2.22 13.49
N THR A 102 -12.87 2.26 13.47
CA THR A 102 -12.06 2.79 12.35
C THR A 102 -10.91 1.84 12.00
N LEU A 103 -10.19 2.15 10.92
CA LEU A 103 -8.81 1.69 10.72
C LEU A 103 -7.92 2.21 11.85
N LEU A 104 -6.79 1.55 12.11
CA LEU A 104 -5.74 2.11 12.97
C LEU A 104 -4.88 3.12 12.21
N GLY A 105 -4.55 2.82 10.96
CA GLY A 105 -3.66 3.62 10.12
C GLY A 105 -2.18 3.40 10.45
N ALA A 106 -1.81 2.29 11.10
CA ALA A 106 -0.41 1.94 11.31
C ALA A 106 0.34 1.76 10.00
N ASP A 107 -0.33 1.26 9.01
CA ASP A 107 0.02 1.32 7.60
C ASP A 107 -0.44 2.70 7.05
N ASP A 108 0.46 3.69 6.74
CA ASP A 108 1.91 3.60 7.04
C ASP A 108 2.36 4.70 8.02
N LYS A 109 1.50 5.07 8.99
CA LYS A 109 1.90 6.04 10.04
C LYS A 109 3.03 5.51 10.93
N ALA A 110 3.22 4.17 10.97
CA ALA A 110 4.34 3.58 11.68
C ALA A 110 5.66 3.94 10.99
N GLY A 111 5.76 3.75 9.67
CA GLY A 111 6.92 4.14 8.89
C GLY A 111 7.21 5.64 8.98
N ILE A 112 6.17 6.49 8.95
CA ILE A 112 6.34 7.93 9.20
C ILE A 112 6.96 8.17 10.58
N ALA A 113 6.45 7.53 11.64
CA ALA A 113 6.96 7.71 12.99
C ALA A 113 8.41 7.24 13.16
N GLU A 114 8.76 6.12 12.52
CA GLU A 114 10.12 5.59 12.49
C GLU A 114 11.09 6.54 11.78
N ILE A 115 10.70 7.05 10.61
CA ILE A 115 11.52 8.01 9.84
C ILE A 115 11.70 9.32 10.63
N MET A 116 10.64 9.84 11.23
CA MET A 116 10.70 11.08 12.01
C MET A 116 11.57 10.92 13.26
N THR A 117 11.49 9.77 13.93
CA THR A 117 12.34 9.45 15.08
C THR A 117 13.81 9.35 14.67
N LEU A 118 14.09 8.62 13.57
CA LEU A 118 15.44 8.55 13.01
C LEU A 118 15.98 9.94 12.66
N ALA A 119 15.15 10.79 12.07
CA ALA A 119 15.54 12.14 11.68
C ALA A 119 15.91 13.00 12.90
N GLU A 120 15.11 12.96 13.96
CA GLU A 120 15.38 13.66 15.22
C GLU A 120 16.68 13.15 15.86
N GLU A 121 16.88 11.83 15.90
CA GLU A 121 18.11 11.24 16.43
C GLU A 121 19.34 11.66 15.62
N LEU A 122 19.27 11.63 14.28
CA LEU A 122 20.40 12.02 13.42
C LEU A 122 20.78 13.51 13.61
N ILE A 123 19.79 14.39 13.69
CA ILE A 123 20.02 15.83 13.87
C ILE A 123 20.71 16.13 15.21
N HIS A 124 20.40 15.37 16.24
CA HIS A 124 20.99 15.53 17.58
C HIS A 124 22.25 14.67 17.80
N SER A 125 22.55 13.77 16.86
CA SER A 125 23.73 12.89 16.95
C SER A 125 25.04 13.62 16.69
N THR A 126 26.11 13.11 17.28
CA THR A 126 27.49 13.49 16.95
C THR A 126 28.12 12.52 15.96
N GLU A 127 27.45 11.43 15.62
CA GLU A 127 27.94 10.45 14.65
C GLU A 127 27.90 11.04 13.22
N PRO A 128 28.98 10.90 12.47
CA PRO A 128 29.03 11.46 11.12
C PRO A 128 28.20 10.62 10.14
N HIS A 129 27.42 11.31 9.30
CA HIS A 129 26.57 10.69 8.29
C HIS A 129 26.60 11.44 6.96
N GLY A 130 26.27 10.74 5.86
CA GLY A 130 25.99 11.35 4.55
C GLY A 130 24.63 12.07 4.56
N GLN A 131 24.27 12.65 3.43
CA GLN A 131 22.95 13.27 3.26
C GLN A 131 21.84 12.20 3.41
N VAL A 132 20.78 12.55 4.15
CA VAL A 132 19.56 11.74 4.25
C VAL A 132 18.40 12.56 3.70
N SER A 133 17.71 12.00 2.70
CA SER A 133 16.50 12.57 2.10
C SER A 133 15.27 11.88 2.69
N ILE A 134 14.23 12.65 2.98
CA ILE A 134 12.97 12.15 3.52
C ILE A 134 11.86 12.54 2.57
N GLY A 135 11.00 11.58 2.21
CA GLY A 135 9.84 11.78 1.36
C GLY A 135 8.62 11.09 1.93
N PHE A 136 7.49 11.79 1.96
CA PHE A 136 6.21 11.18 2.30
C PHE A 136 5.25 11.35 1.15
N THR A 137 4.61 10.24 0.74
CA THR A 137 3.76 10.18 -0.45
C THR A 137 2.29 10.14 -0.09
N PRO A 138 1.42 10.78 -0.87
CA PRO A 138 -0.02 10.50 -0.86
C PRO A 138 -0.34 9.28 -1.74
N ASP A 139 -1.60 8.80 -1.68
CA ASP A 139 -2.22 7.92 -2.68
C ASP A 139 -1.50 6.59 -2.95
N GLU A 140 -0.74 6.06 -1.97
CA GLU A 140 -0.08 4.76 -2.09
C GLU A 140 -1.12 3.65 -2.19
N GLU A 141 -2.10 3.66 -1.30
CA GLU A 141 -3.16 2.66 -1.14
C GLU A 141 -4.13 2.56 -2.35
N VAL A 142 -4.06 3.53 -3.24
CA VAL A 142 -4.78 3.52 -4.52
C VAL A 142 -3.84 3.34 -5.72
N GLY A 143 -2.57 3.00 -5.46
CA GLY A 143 -1.57 2.65 -6.47
C GLY A 143 -0.99 3.85 -7.24
N SER A 144 -1.14 5.07 -6.71
CA SER A 144 -0.67 6.30 -7.38
C SER A 144 0.45 7.03 -6.61
N GLY A 145 0.92 6.48 -5.49
CA GLY A 145 1.87 7.12 -4.59
C GLY A 145 3.19 7.57 -5.22
N ALA A 146 3.63 6.94 -6.31
CA ALA A 146 4.86 7.31 -7.01
C ALA A 146 4.64 8.18 -8.25
N ALA A 147 3.38 8.46 -8.63
CA ALA A 147 3.05 9.04 -9.93
C ALA A 147 3.68 10.42 -10.20
N GLU A 148 3.75 11.26 -9.19
CA GLU A 148 4.30 12.62 -9.28
C GLU A 148 5.47 12.86 -8.30
N PHE A 149 6.11 11.78 -7.84
CA PHE A 149 7.25 11.89 -6.92
C PHE A 149 8.44 12.60 -7.60
N ASP A 150 8.92 13.68 -7.01
CA ASP A 150 10.06 14.45 -7.52
C ASP A 150 11.39 13.72 -7.26
N ILE A 151 11.69 12.70 -8.05
CA ILE A 151 12.93 11.93 -7.95
C ILE A 151 14.19 12.82 -8.01
N PRO A 152 14.31 13.80 -8.95
CA PRO A 152 15.46 14.69 -8.99
C PRO A 152 15.58 15.57 -7.74
N GLY A 153 14.47 16.17 -7.28
CA GLY A 153 14.45 17.04 -6.10
C GLY A 153 14.62 16.29 -4.78
N PHE A 154 14.22 15.03 -4.73
CA PHE A 154 14.46 14.14 -3.59
C PHE A 154 15.97 13.88 -3.39
N GLY A 155 16.72 13.73 -4.48
CA GLY A 155 18.17 13.81 -4.48
C GLY A 155 18.90 12.64 -3.83
N ALA A 156 18.24 11.57 -3.42
CA ALA A 156 18.87 10.34 -2.94
C ALA A 156 19.42 9.50 -4.11
N GLN A 157 20.44 8.68 -3.86
CA GLN A 157 20.96 7.71 -4.84
C GLN A 157 20.16 6.42 -4.83
N PHE A 158 19.63 6.06 -3.67
CA PHE A 158 18.61 5.04 -3.48
C PHE A 158 17.82 5.35 -2.21
N ALA A 159 16.66 4.74 -2.05
CA ALA A 159 15.80 4.92 -0.88
C ALA A 159 15.29 3.58 -0.37
N TYR A 160 14.92 3.60 0.90
CA TYR A 160 14.12 2.55 1.53
C TYR A 160 12.71 3.07 1.72
N THR A 161 11.72 2.32 1.25
CA THR A 161 10.33 2.51 1.67
C THR A 161 10.15 1.79 2.99
N VAL A 162 9.75 2.53 4.02
CA VAL A 162 9.54 2.02 5.39
C VAL A 162 8.07 1.69 5.53
N ASP A 163 7.67 0.60 4.90
CA ASP A 163 6.29 0.15 4.73
C ASP A 163 6.32 -1.37 4.65
N GLY A 164 6.47 -2.02 5.78
CA GLY A 164 6.74 -3.44 5.83
C GLY A 164 5.87 -4.20 6.82
N GLY A 165 5.75 -5.51 6.61
CA GLY A 165 4.96 -6.41 7.44
C GLY A 165 5.70 -7.02 8.63
N CYS A 166 6.96 -7.40 8.46
CA CYS A 166 7.75 -8.12 9.45
C CYS A 166 8.99 -7.37 9.89
N GLU A 167 9.28 -7.40 11.19
CA GLU A 167 10.55 -6.91 11.73
C GLU A 167 11.73 -7.67 11.10
N ASN A 168 12.82 -6.96 10.83
CA ASN A 168 14.05 -7.50 10.26
C ASN A 168 13.93 -8.07 8.83
N GLU A 169 12.91 -7.69 8.10
CA GLU A 169 12.75 -8.03 6.69
C GLU A 169 13.21 -6.85 5.81
N ILE A 170 13.96 -7.16 4.76
CA ILE A 170 14.28 -6.22 3.69
C ILE A 170 13.84 -6.86 2.38
N VAL A 171 12.82 -6.25 1.75
CA VAL A 171 12.34 -6.64 0.43
C VAL A 171 13.15 -5.88 -0.61
N TYR A 172 13.88 -6.59 -1.46
CA TYR A 172 14.73 -6.01 -2.50
C TYR A 172 14.38 -6.49 -3.91
N GLU A 173 13.36 -7.31 -4.02
CA GLU A 173 12.81 -7.79 -5.29
C GLU A 173 11.43 -7.19 -5.53
N ASN A 174 11.10 -6.97 -6.79
CA ASN A 174 9.86 -6.33 -7.21
C ASN A 174 9.16 -7.19 -8.26
N PHE A 175 7.94 -6.84 -8.61
CA PHE A 175 7.15 -7.49 -9.64
C PHE A 175 6.63 -6.44 -10.63
N ASN A 176 6.23 -6.92 -11.84
CA ASN A 176 5.54 -6.10 -12.82
C ASN A 176 4.02 -6.23 -12.56
N ALA A 177 3.29 -5.13 -12.65
CA ALA A 177 1.85 -5.11 -12.46
C ALA A 177 1.17 -4.13 -13.43
N CYS A 178 -0.05 -4.46 -13.83
CA CYS A 178 -0.95 -3.52 -14.50
C CYS A 178 -2.41 -3.82 -14.16
N GLY A 179 -3.25 -2.80 -14.32
CA GLY A 179 -4.70 -2.97 -14.39
C GLY A 179 -5.13 -3.34 -15.81
N ALA A 180 -6.14 -4.21 -15.92
CA ALA A 180 -6.82 -4.47 -17.17
C ALA A 180 -8.33 -4.36 -16.98
N GLU A 181 -8.99 -3.68 -17.90
CA GLU A 181 -10.43 -3.47 -17.87
C GLU A 181 -11.07 -3.96 -19.18
N PHE A 182 -12.14 -4.73 -19.06
CA PHE A 182 -12.97 -5.14 -20.20
C PHE A 182 -14.35 -4.52 -20.05
N GLU A 183 -14.74 -3.69 -21.01
CA GLU A 183 -16.13 -3.27 -21.20
C GLU A 183 -16.79 -4.11 -22.29
N ILE A 184 -17.90 -4.76 -21.95
CA ILE A 184 -18.66 -5.61 -22.86
C ILE A 184 -20.02 -4.96 -23.10
N ASN A 185 -20.34 -4.69 -24.36
CA ASN A 185 -21.64 -4.16 -24.76
C ASN A 185 -22.48 -5.28 -25.34
N GLY A 186 -23.66 -5.50 -24.79
CA GLY A 186 -24.64 -6.45 -25.21
C GLY A 186 -25.77 -5.84 -26.05
N PHE A 187 -26.71 -6.67 -26.41
CA PHE A 187 -27.94 -6.27 -27.08
C PHE A 187 -29.14 -7.00 -26.47
N ASN A 188 -29.96 -6.29 -25.74
CA ASN A 188 -31.14 -6.86 -25.10
C ASN A 188 -32.35 -6.82 -26.02
N ILE A 189 -33.13 -7.88 -25.98
CA ILE A 189 -34.40 -8.00 -26.71
C ILE A 189 -35.35 -8.90 -25.88
N HIS A 190 -36.65 -8.80 -26.13
CA HIS A 190 -37.64 -9.63 -25.44
C HIS A 190 -37.29 -11.13 -25.57
N PRO A 191 -37.26 -11.88 -24.47
CA PRO A 191 -36.82 -13.29 -24.47
C PRO A 191 -37.51 -14.19 -25.51
N GLY A 192 -38.79 -13.94 -25.82
CA GLY A 192 -39.52 -14.68 -26.82
C GLY A 192 -39.02 -14.50 -28.28
N GLU A 193 -38.21 -13.43 -28.52
CA GLU A 193 -37.68 -13.08 -29.84
C GLU A 193 -36.16 -13.10 -29.91
N SER A 194 -35.52 -13.58 -28.82
CA SER A 194 -34.10 -13.44 -28.59
C SER A 194 -33.20 -14.41 -29.36
N LYS A 195 -33.77 -15.46 -29.96
CA LYS A 195 -32.99 -16.50 -30.65
C LYS A 195 -32.17 -15.91 -31.78
N ASN A 196 -30.85 -16.11 -31.74
CA ASN A 196 -29.85 -15.61 -32.67
C ASN A 196 -29.76 -14.08 -32.80
N THR A 197 -30.33 -13.32 -31.82
CA THR A 197 -30.35 -11.86 -31.86
C THR A 197 -29.82 -11.25 -30.57
N MET A 198 -30.21 -11.79 -29.43
CA MET A 198 -29.73 -11.29 -28.13
C MET A 198 -28.22 -11.53 -27.94
N ILE A 199 -27.52 -10.51 -27.49
CA ILE A 199 -26.14 -10.59 -27.02
C ILE A 199 -26.16 -10.28 -25.54
N ASN A 200 -25.90 -11.25 -24.70
CA ASN A 200 -25.90 -11.07 -23.26
C ASN A 200 -24.48 -10.74 -22.74
N ALA A 201 -24.24 -9.48 -22.42
CA ALA A 201 -22.94 -9.01 -21.96
C ALA A 201 -22.46 -9.71 -20.70
N ALA A 202 -23.36 -10.00 -19.74
CA ALA A 202 -22.97 -10.69 -18.51
C ALA A 202 -22.47 -12.14 -18.79
N LEU A 203 -23.08 -12.85 -19.75
CA LEU A 203 -22.61 -14.18 -20.14
C LEU A 203 -21.27 -14.14 -20.86
N LEU A 204 -21.07 -13.12 -21.72
CA LEU A 204 -19.77 -12.90 -22.38
C LEU A 204 -18.67 -12.58 -21.37
N ALA A 205 -18.96 -11.80 -20.33
CA ALA A 205 -18.01 -11.52 -19.26
C ALA A 205 -17.57 -12.81 -18.54
N MET A 206 -18.52 -13.71 -18.25
CA MET A 206 -18.19 -15.01 -17.67
C MET A 206 -17.36 -15.88 -18.61
N GLU A 207 -17.65 -15.83 -19.91
CA GLU A 207 -16.88 -16.55 -20.94
C GLU A 207 -15.44 -16.02 -21.02
N ILE A 208 -15.24 -14.69 -21.06
CA ILE A 208 -13.90 -14.06 -21.04
C ILE A 208 -13.14 -14.52 -19.81
N ASN A 209 -13.72 -14.45 -18.62
CA ASN A 209 -13.05 -14.92 -17.40
C ASN A 209 -12.68 -16.41 -17.48
N SER A 210 -13.51 -17.25 -18.13
CA SER A 210 -13.24 -18.69 -18.29
C SER A 210 -12.13 -19.01 -19.28
N MET A 211 -11.73 -18.06 -20.13
CA MET A 211 -10.63 -18.22 -21.08
C MET A 211 -9.26 -18.04 -20.41
N LEU A 212 -9.22 -17.36 -19.27
CA LEU A 212 -7.98 -17.19 -18.50
C LEU A 212 -7.62 -18.49 -17.76
N PRO A 213 -6.32 -18.77 -17.56
CA PRO A 213 -5.88 -19.97 -16.84
C PRO A 213 -6.41 -20.01 -15.41
N SER A 214 -7.26 -20.97 -15.11
CA SER A 214 -7.94 -21.05 -13.80
C SER A 214 -7.03 -21.27 -12.59
N ALA A 215 -5.80 -21.76 -12.81
CA ALA A 215 -4.80 -21.95 -11.78
C ALA A 215 -3.90 -20.72 -11.57
N GLU A 216 -3.96 -19.74 -12.47
CA GLU A 216 -3.14 -18.53 -12.38
C GLU A 216 -3.90 -17.38 -11.71
N THR A 217 -4.26 -17.62 -10.46
CA THR A 217 -4.96 -16.63 -9.60
C THR A 217 -4.23 -16.52 -8.25
N PRO A 218 -4.40 -15.44 -7.49
CA PRO A 218 -3.74 -15.27 -6.18
C PRO A 218 -3.98 -16.41 -5.20
N ALA A 219 -5.10 -17.14 -5.34
CA ALA A 219 -5.43 -18.28 -4.48
C ALA A 219 -4.66 -19.58 -4.81
N HIS A 220 -3.98 -19.63 -5.96
CA HIS A 220 -3.33 -20.84 -6.47
C HIS A 220 -1.86 -20.64 -6.84
N THR A 221 -1.36 -19.41 -6.75
CA THR A 221 0.02 -19.05 -7.10
C THR A 221 0.84 -18.71 -5.86
N GLU A 222 2.13 -18.96 -5.94
CA GLU A 222 3.09 -18.66 -4.87
C GLU A 222 4.43 -18.18 -5.43
N GLN A 223 5.26 -17.58 -4.58
CA GLN A 223 6.61 -17.12 -4.89
C GLN A 223 6.65 -16.22 -6.14
N TYR A 224 7.34 -16.62 -7.21
CA TYR A 224 7.55 -15.86 -8.44
C TYR A 224 6.51 -16.13 -9.53
N GLU A 225 5.46 -16.87 -9.23
CA GLU A 225 4.39 -17.15 -10.17
C GLU A 225 3.53 -15.91 -10.42
N GLY A 226 3.23 -15.65 -11.69
CA GLY A 226 2.34 -14.58 -12.09
C GLY A 226 0.87 -14.99 -12.07
N PHE A 227 -0.02 -14.00 -12.04
CA PHE A 227 -1.46 -14.28 -11.95
C PHE A 227 -2.32 -13.21 -12.63
N TYR A 228 -3.59 -13.59 -12.85
CA TYR A 228 -4.71 -12.71 -13.20
C TYR A 228 -5.67 -12.66 -12.00
N HIS A 229 -5.83 -11.51 -11.40
CA HIS A 229 -6.75 -11.32 -10.28
C HIS A 229 -7.97 -10.52 -10.71
N LEU A 230 -9.11 -11.18 -10.85
CA LEU A 230 -10.39 -10.49 -11.05
C LEU A 230 -10.75 -9.77 -9.74
N THR A 231 -10.75 -8.45 -9.77
CA THR A 231 -11.04 -7.60 -8.61
C THR A 231 -12.49 -7.14 -8.57
N GLU A 232 -13.08 -6.91 -9.75
CA GLU A 232 -14.47 -6.46 -9.87
C GLU A 232 -15.14 -7.08 -11.08
N MET A 233 -16.43 -7.44 -10.91
CA MET A 233 -17.29 -7.89 -11.98
C MET A 233 -18.70 -7.32 -11.80
N GLU A 234 -19.14 -6.52 -12.75
CA GLU A 234 -20.50 -6.04 -12.85
C GLU A 234 -21.13 -6.45 -14.18
N GLY A 235 -22.43 -6.73 -14.18
CA GLY A 235 -23.04 -7.11 -15.45
C GLY A 235 -24.55 -7.14 -15.48
N THR A 236 -25.08 -6.72 -16.63
CA THR A 236 -26.45 -6.86 -17.09
C THR A 236 -26.46 -7.51 -18.48
N VAL A 237 -27.62 -7.66 -19.08
CA VAL A 237 -27.71 -8.13 -20.49
C VAL A 237 -27.09 -7.10 -21.45
N GLU A 238 -27.23 -5.80 -21.16
CA GLU A 238 -26.82 -4.72 -22.05
C GLU A 238 -25.36 -4.30 -21.89
N ARG A 239 -24.82 -4.43 -20.68
CA ARG A 239 -23.42 -4.03 -20.36
C ARG A 239 -22.85 -4.90 -19.27
N ALA A 240 -21.59 -5.23 -19.40
CA ALA A 240 -20.79 -5.80 -18.33
C ALA A 240 -19.41 -5.16 -18.27
N LYS A 241 -18.79 -5.25 -17.09
CA LYS A 241 -17.46 -4.75 -16.82
C LYS A 241 -16.69 -5.80 -16.03
N LEU A 242 -15.44 -6.02 -16.38
CA LEU A 242 -14.49 -6.80 -15.61
C LEU A 242 -13.25 -5.95 -15.34
N GLN A 243 -12.74 -6.01 -14.13
CA GLN A 243 -11.47 -5.39 -13.77
C GLN A 243 -10.52 -6.46 -13.21
N TYR A 244 -9.28 -6.39 -13.69
CA TYR A 244 -8.22 -7.30 -13.28
C TYR A 244 -6.97 -6.56 -12.84
N ILE A 245 -6.27 -7.14 -11.89
CA ILE A 245 -4.84 -6.89 -11.66
C ILE A 245 -4.09 -8.05 -12.31
N VAL A 246 -3.13 -7.74 -13.17
CA VAL A 246 -2.21 -8.70 -13.79
C VAL A 246 -0.83 -8.49 -13.18
N ARG A 247 -0.22 -9.55 -12.67
CA ARG A 247 1.14 -9.51 -12.08
C ARG A 247 2.01 -10.63 -12.62
N ASP A 248 3.30 -10.34 -12.76
CA ASP A 248 4.34 -11.35 -12.99
C ASP A 248 5.72 -10.78 -12.58
N HIS A 249 6.57 -11.63 -12.03
CA HIS A 249 7.95 -11.25 -11.68
C HIS A 249 8.86 -11.20 -12.90
N SER A 250 8.59 -11.99 -13.92
CA SER A 250 9.29 -11.96 -15.20
C SER A 250 8.70 -10.91 -16.14
N GLY A 251 9.51 -9.93 -16.57
CA GLY A 251 9.07 -8.92 -17.56
C GLY A 251 8.56 -9.56 -18.87
N THR A 252 9.24 -10.60 -19.37
CA THR A 252 8.81 -11.31 -20.59
C THR A 252 7.48 -12.03 -20.41
N HIS A 253 7.26 -12.69 -19.28
CA HIS A 253 5.97 -13.33 -19.00
C HIS A 253 4.87 -12.28 -18.78
N PHE A 254 5.21 -11.17 -18.11
CA PHE A 254 4.27 -10.08 -17.92
C PHE A 254 3.79 -9.46 -19.24
N GLU A 255 4.69 -9.23 -20.19
CA GLU A 255 4.33 -8.78 -21.55
C GLU A 255 3.40 -9.79 -22.23
N SER A 256 3.71 -11.09 -22.16
CA SER A 256 2.86 -12.14 -22.74
C SER A 256 1.49 -12.27 -22.09
N ARG A 257 1.37 -11.89 -20.81
CA ARG A 257 0.08 -11.88 -20.10
C ARG A 257 -0.85 -10.76 -20.55
N GLN A 258 -0.29 -9.70 -21.11
CA GLN A 258 -1.06 -8.55 -21.61
C GLN A 258 -1.55 -8.74 -23.07
N GLU A 259 -1.01 -9.71 -23.82
CA GLU A 259 -1.42 -10.09 -25.17
C GLU A 259 -2.60 -11.09 -25.17
#